data_4fcf965f39068e0653f8965def1b986f
#
_entry.id   4fcf965f39068e0653f8965def1b986f
#
_cell.length_a   1.000
_cell.length_b   1.000
_cell.length_c   1.000
_cell.angle_alpha   90.00
_cell.angle_beta   90.00
_cell.angle_gamma   90.00
#
_symmetry.space_group_name_H-M   'P 1'
#
loop_
_entity.id
_entity.type
_entity.pdbx_description
1 polymer ?
#
loop_
_entity_poly.entity_id
_entity_poly.type
_entity_poly.pdbx_seq_one_letter_code
_entity_poly.pdbx_strand_id
1 'polypeptide(L)'
;MSVSNYKAEFEKMLNRDYFSKSLHPYRKEAFAQLEKTGFPTRKWEDWRFTNVSIISDGEYKISEIMDASKNTSNISAYKMEGVDTVVIYNGHYQKELSSVPDGVALLSGLEHFERKNGKFDTANNSPFDLLNTAFADSGMCIVVEKDTQVEIPIRILFISNGVRSIMVNPRVYIDVAESSSLTFMEHHAGDAGSFFQNESVFISLENNAQF
;
A
#
# COMPACT_ATOMS: atom_id res chain seq x y z
N MET A 1 10.50 12.04 17.43
CA MET A 1 9.29 12.86 17.22
C MET A 1 8.08 12.06 17.66
N SER A 2 7.06 12.74 18.19
CA SER A 2 5.87 12.07 18.77
C SER A 2 4.98 11.49 17.68
N VAL A 3 4.27 10.40 18.01
CA VAL A 3 3.21 9.81 17.18
C VAL A 3 1.81 10.09 17.74
N SER A 4 1.71 10.97 18.71
CA SER A 4 0.44 11.29 19.40
C SER A 4 -0.68 11.75 18.46
N ASN A 5 -0.33 12.46 17.39
CA ASN A 5 -1.30 12.92 16.39
C ASN A 5 -1.99 11.77 15.63
N TYR A 6 -1.36 10.60 15.59
CA TYR A 6 -1.87 9.42 14.89
C TYR A 6 -2.75 8.52 15.77
N LYS A 7 -2.68 8.67 17.10
CA LYS A 7 -3.36 7.77 18.04
C LYS A 7 -4.88 7.76 17.86
N ALA A 8 -5.50 8.92 17.76
CA ALA A 8 -6.94 9.02 17.59
C ALA A 8 -7.41 8.41 16.25
N GLU A 9 -6.63 8.57 15.19
CA GLU A 9 -6.93 7.96 13.89
C GLU A 9 -6.70 6.44 13.92
N PHE A 10 -5.70 5.96 14.67
CA PHE A 10 -5.47 4.53 14.87
C PHE A 10 -6.63 3.86 15.63
N GLU A 11 -7.15 4.48 16.68
CA GLU A 11 -8.32 4.00 17.40
C GLU A 11 -9.57 3.97 16.51
N LYS A 12 -9.77 5.00 15.67
CA LYS A 12 -10.86 4.99 14.67
C LYS A 12 -10.72 3.84 13.70
N MET A 13 -9.50 3.59 13.21
CA MET A 13 -9.23 2.52 12.27
C MET A 13 -9.59 1.16 12.86
N LEU A 14 -9.20 0.87 14.10
CA LEU A 14 -9.53 -0.40 14.75
C LEU A 14 -11.04 -0.63 14.92
N ASN A 15 -11.84 0.44 14.90
CA ASN A 15 -13.30 0.38 15.04
C ASN A 15 -14.05 0.39 13.71
N ARG A 16 -13.34 0.43 12.56
CA ARG A 16 -13.98 0.39 11.24
C ARG A 16 -14.38 -1.04 10.87
N ASP A 17 -15.61 -1.22 10.43
CA ASP A 17 -16.15 -2.56 10.11
C ASP A 17 -15.53 -3.19 8.86
N TYR A 18 -15.06 -2.36 7.92
CA TYR A 18 -14.48 -2.85 6.67
C TYR A 18 -13.00 -3.24 6.76
N PHE A 19 -12.32 -2.92 7.84
CA PHE A 19 -10.96 -3.40 8.07
C PHE A 19 -10.96 -4.81 8.67
N SER A 20 -10.10 -5.68 8.14
CA SER A 20 -9.99 -7.03 8.66
C SER A 20 -9.54 -7.06 10.12
N LYS A 21 -10.40 -7.61 10.99
CA LYS A 21 -10.10 -7.77 12.42
C LYS A 21 -8.98 -8.76 12.67
N SER A 22 -8.72 -9.70 11.76
CA SER A 22 -7.62 -10.66 11.86
C SER A 22 -6.23 -9.99 11.81
N LEU A 23 -6.16 -8.77 11.25
CA LEU A 23 -4.92 -7.98 11.21
C LEU A 23 -4.70 -7.13 12.47
N HIS A 24 -5.68 -7.02 13.37
CA HIS A 24 -5.56 -6.17 14.57
C HIS A 24 -4.39 -6.50 15.48
N PRO A 25 -3.98 -7.77 15.71
CA PRO A 25 -2.79 -8.06 16.50
C PRO A 25 -1.53 -7.40 15.93
N TYR A 26 -1.30 -7.54 14.63
CA TYR A 26 -0.15 -6.95 13.93
C TYR A 26 -0.18 -5.42 13.96
N ARG A 27 -1.36 -4.83 13.73
CA ARG A 27 -1.53 -3.38 13.78
C ARG A 27 -1.22 -2.80 15.14
N LYS A 28 -1.73 -3.43 16.22
CA LYS A 28 -1.52 -2.99 17.60
C LYS A 28 -0.06 -3.11 18.01
N GLU A 29 0.60 -4.19 17.62
CA GLU A 29 2.02 -4.40 17.88
C GLU A 29 2.86 -3.35 17.15
N ALA A 30 2.62 -3.13 15.86
CA ALA A 30 3.33 -2.14 15.06
C ALA A 30 3.13 -0.71 15.61
N PHE A 31 1.90 -0.35 15.98
CA PHE A 31 1.64 0.96 16.57
C PHE A 31 2.33 1.14 17.91
N ALA A 32 2.31 0.13 18.77
CA ALA A 32 3.00 0.18 20.06
C ALA A 32 4.54 0.29 19.90
N GLN A 33 5.10 -0.36 18.89
CA GLN A 33 6.53 -0.21 18.56
C GLN A 33 6.81 1.19 18.00
N LEU A 34 5.95 1.72 17.14
CA LEU A 34 6.07 3.08 16.60
C LEU A 34 5.99 4.13 17.73
N GLU A 35 5.11 3.95 18.73
CA GLU A 35 5.06 4.85 19.89
C GLU A 35 6.38 4.86 20.68
N LYS A 36 7.07 3.73 20.78
CA LYS A 36 8.37 3.62 21.45
C LYS A 36 9.51 4.22 20.63
N THR A 37 9.52 3.95 19.32
CA THR A 37 10.60 4.37 18.42
C THR A 37 10.45 5.83 18.01
N GLY A 38 9.21 6.28 17.78
CA GLY A 38 8.88 7.59 17.23
C GLY A 38 9.30 7.74 15.76
N PHE A 39 8.98 8.88 15.17
CA PHE A 39 9.48 9.23 13.84
C PHE A 39 10.97 9.59 13.87
N PRO A 40 11.70 9.35 12.78
CA PRO A 40 13.11 9.66 12.71
C PRO A 40 13.36 11.16 12.84
N THR A 41 14.55 11.48 13.34
CA THR A 41 15.03 12.86 13.46
C THR A 41 16.36 12.97 12.72
N ARG A 42 16.81 14.20 12.48
CA ARG A 42 18.14 14.45 11.90
C ARG A 42 19.31 13.93 12.75
N LYS A 43 19.05 13.43 13.96
CA LYS A 43 20.06 12.77 14.81
C LYS A 43 20.29 11.31 14.41
N TRP A 44 19.38 10.74 13.64
CA TRP A 44 19.55 9.40 13.09
C TRP A 44 20.42 9.49 11.84
N GLU A 45 21.40 8.61 11.72
CA GLU A 45 22.37 8.60 10.62
C GLU A 45 21.69 8.65 9.24
N ASP A 46 20.78 7.70 8.98
CA ASP A 46 20.08 7.57 7.71
C ASP A 46 19.16 8.77 7.38
N TRP A 47 18.81 9.57 8.38
CA TRP A 47 17.88 10.70 8.27
C TRP A 47 18.53 12.07 8.45
N ARG A 48 19.86 12.11 8.53
CA ARG A 48 20.60 13.34 8.85
C ARG A 48 20.29 14.51 7.90
N PHE A 49 20.04 14.19 6.64
CA PHE A 49 19.75 15.18 5.60
C PHE A 49 18.27 15.27 5.22
N THR A 50 17.40 14.48 5.85
CA THR A 50 15.97 14.43 5.55
C THR A 50 15.15 14.89 6.76
N ASN A 51 14.35 15.92 6.56
CA ASN A 51 13.44 16.40 7.59
C ASN A 51 12.03 15.84 7.38
N VAL A 52 11.56 15.03 8.31
CA VAL A 52 10.22 14.42 8.28
C VAL A 52 9.23 15.08 9.25
N SER A 53 9.54 16.27 9.75
CA SER A 53 8.67 16.97 10.71
C SER A 53 7.27 17.24 10.14
N ILE A 54 7.15 17.49 8.85
CA ILE A 54 5.87 17.68 8.19
C ILE A 54 4.95 16.43 8.35
N ILE A 55 5.55 15.24 8.45
CA ILE A 55 4.81 14.00 8.67
C ILE A 55 4.52 13.84 10.17
N SER A 56 5.54 13.95 11.03
CA SER A 56 5.37 13.74 12.47
C SER A 56 4.45 14.75 13.14
N ASP A 57 4.41 15.98 12.65
CA ASP A 57 3.63 17.08 13.20
C ASP A 57 2.30 17.25 12.45
N GLY A 58 2.11 16.55 11.33
CA GLY A 58 0.93 16.60 10.51
C GLY A 58 -0.30 16.00 11.19
N GLU A 59 -1.47 16.57 10.87
CA GLU A 59 -2.78 16.06 11.31
C GLU A 59 -3.47 15.36 10.14
N TYR A 60 -3.00 14.17 9.81
CA TYR A 60 -3.57 13.37 8.74
C TYR A 60 -4.75 12.53 9.24
N LYS A 61 -5.75 12.39 8.37
CA LYS A 61 -6.91 11.52 8.59
C LYS A 61 -6.76 10.26 7.76
N ILE A 62 -7.18 9.12 8.29
CA ILE A 62 -7.25 7.90 7.48
C ILE A 62 -8.24 8.11 6.34
N SER A 63 -7.85 7.68 5.13
CA SER A 63 -8.75 7.74 3.97
C SER A 63 -10.00 6.88 4.19
N GLU A 64 -11.08 7.26 3.55
CA GLU A 64 -12.30 6.44 3.49
C GLU A 64 -12.30 5.64 2.20
N ILE A 65 -12.91 4.44 2.22
CA ILE A 65 -13.10 3.67 1.00
C ILE A 65 -14.02 4.48 0.09
N MET A 66 -13.51 4.84 -1.06
CA MET A 66 -14.24 5.57 -2.08
C MET A 66 -14.33 4.74 -3.35
N ASP A 67 -15.52 4.68 -3.91
CA ASP A 67 -15.72 4.14 -5.25
C ASP A 67 -15.18 5.14 -6.28
N ALA A 68 -14.01 4.83 -6.81
CA ALA A 68 -13.35 5.68 -7.79
C ALA A 68 -14.06 5.73 -9.14
N SER A 69 -14.98 4.78 -9.41
CA SER A 69 -15.77 4.79 -10.64
C SER A 69 -16.64 6.05 -10.79
N LYS A 70 -16.95 6.70 -9.66
CA LYS A 70 -17.68 7.99 -9.64
C LYS A 70 -16.80 9.20 -10.00
N ASN A 71 -15.47 9.02 -10.06
CA ASN A 71 -14.49 10.05 -10.39
C ASN A 71 -13.68 9.70 -11.65
N THR A 72 -14.30 9.03 -12.61
CA THR A 72 -13.65 8.48 -13.82
C THR A 72 -12.92 9.51 -14.68
N SER A 73 -13.35 10.78 -14.67
CA SER A 73 -12.70 11.83 -15.44
C SER A 73 -11.23 12.04 -15.04
N ASN A 74 -10.91 11.92 -13.78
CA ASN A 74 -9.54 12.07 -13.29
C ASN A 74 -8.69 10.83 -13.59
N ILE A 75 -9.28 9.63 -13.53
CA ILE A 75 -8.57 8.38 -13.79
C ILE A 75 -8.28 8.22 -15.28
N SER A 76 -9.22 8.63 -16.14
CA SER A 76 -9.03 8.57 -17.59
C SER A 76 -7.85 9.41 -18.09
N ALA A 77 -7.51 10.49 -17.39
CA ALA A 77 -6.34 11.31 -17.71
C ALA A 77 -5.01 10.55 -17.57
N TYR A 78 -4.99 9.48 -16.76
CA TYR A 78 -3.82 8.63 -16.53
C TYR A 78 -3.87 7.31 -17.32
N LYS A 79 -4.83 7.17 -18.26
CA LYS A 79 -4.91 5.99 -19.11
C LYS A 79 -3.63 5.83 -19.93
N MET A 80 -3.09 4.62 -19.98
CA MET A 80 -1.97 4.24 -20.82
C MET A 80 -2.43 3.10 -21.72
N GLU A 81 -2.37 3.30 -23.03
CA GLU A 81 -2.79 2.27 -23.98
C GLU A 81 -1.78 1.13 -24.05
N GLY A 82 -2.27 -0.10 -24.24
CA GLY A 82 -1.43 -1.30 -24.37
C GLY A 82 -0.72 -1.73 -23.08
N VAL A 83 -1.14 -1.21 -21.91
CA VAL A 83 -0.56 -1.57 -20.61
C VAL A 83 -1.68 -1.94 -19.64
N ASP A 84 -1.59 -3.14 -19.09
CA ASP A 84 -2.45 -3.56 -18.00
C ASP A 84 -2.18 -2.72 -16.75
N THR A 85 -3.26 -2.30 -16.11
CA THR A 85 -3.15 -1.35 -14.99
C THR A 85 -3.93 -1.83 -13.79
N VAL A 86 -3.29 -1.88 -12.65
CA VAL A 86 -3.91 -2.07 -11.34
C VAL A 86 -4.07 -0.70 -10.68
N VAL A 87 -5.29 -0.34 -10.31
CA VAL A 87 -5.60 0.99 -9.76
C VAL A 87 -5.77 0.91 -8.25
N ILE A 88 -5.02 1.77 -7.56
CA ILE A 88 -5.14 2.01 -6.12
C ILE A 88 -5.53 3.48 -5.93
N TYR A 89 -6.75 3.72 -5.46
CA TYR A 89 -7.29 5.06 -5.27
C TYR A 89 -7.44 5.37 -3.78
N ASN A 90 -6.78 6.43 -3.31
CA ASN A 90 -6.72 6.81 -1.90
C ASN A 90 -6.34 5.63 -0.97
N GLY A 91 -5.40 4.79 -1.42
CA GLY A 91 -4.92 3.62 -0.68
C GLY A 91 -5.77 2.36 -0.83
N HIS A 92 -6.88 2.40 -1.58
CA HIS A 92 -7.80 1.27 -1.74
C HIS A 92 -7.78 0.72 -3.16
N TYR A 93 -7.60 -0.59 -3.28
CA TYR A 93 -7.64 -1.30 -4.56
C TYR A 93 -9.02 -1.16 -5.23
N GLN A 94 -9.02 -0.83 -6.52
CA GLN A 94 -10.21 -0.62 -7.35
C GLN A 94 -10.33 -1.72 -8.39
N LYS A 95 -11.04 -2.79 -8.05
CA LYS A 95 -11.18 -3.98 -8.88
C LYS A 95 -11.74 -3.66 -10.27
N GLU A 96 -12.83 -2.86 -10.32
CA GLU A 96 -13.54 -2.55 -11.56
C GLU A 96 -12.75 -1.64 -12.54
N LEU A 97 -11.66 -1.06 -12.06
CA LEU A 97 -10.78 -0.19 -12.85
C LEU A 97 -9.43 -0.84 -13.15
N SER A 98 -9.27 -2.11 -12.76
CA SER A 98 -8.01 -2.82 -12.88
C SER A 98 -8.09 -3.93 -13.89
N SER A 99 -7.01 -4.16 -14.62
CA SER A 99 -6.83 -5.27 -15.55
C SER A 99 -5.46 -5.91 -15.36
N VAL A 100 -5.35 -7.19 -15.69
CA VAL A 100 -4.11 -7.95 -15.77
C VAL A 100 -4.21 -8.95 -16.92
N PRO A 101 -3.06 -9.36 -17.51
CA PRO A 101 -3.05 -10.32 -18.60
C PRO A 101 -3.38 -11.75 -18.12
N ASP A 102 -3.56 -12.67 -19.07
CA ASP A 102 -3.70 -14.09 -18.80
C ASP A 102 -2.48 -14.62 -18.03
N GLY A 103 -2.72 -15.56 -17.10
CA GLY A 103 -1.70 -16.12 -16.22
C GLY A 103 -1.32 -15.21 -15.05
N VAL A 104 -2.01 -14.08 -14.87
CA VAL A 104 -1.88 -13.21 -13.71
C VAL A 104 -3.21 -13.09 -12.99
N ALA A 105 -3.21 -13.26 -11.69
CA ALA A 105 -4.38 -13.09 -10.84
C ALA A 105 -4.22 -11.92 -9.87
N LEU A 106 -5.32 -11.26 -9.55
CA LEU A 106 -5.39 -10.24 -8.51
C LEU A 106 -6.17 -10.78 -7.31
N LEU A 107 -5.55 -10.75 -6.15
CA LEU A 107 -6.16 -11.10 -4.87
C LEU A 107 -6.29 -9.85 -4.00
N SER A 108 -7.29 -9.81 -3.14
CA SER A 108 -7.28 -8.87 -2.03
C SER A 108 -6.13 -9.23 -1.06
N GLY A 109 -5.65 -8.25 -0.32
CA GLY A 109 -4.64 -8.54 0.70
C GLY A 109 -5.12 -9.49 1.80
N LEU A 110 -6.45 -9.58 2.03
CA LEU A 110 -7.01 -10.56 2.94
C LEU A 110 -6.90 -11.98 2.38
N GLU A 111 -7.23 -12.20 1.10
CA GLU A 111 -7.04 -13.50 0.42
C GLU A 111 -5.56 -13.90 0.42
N HIS A 112 -4.66 -12.94 0.17
CA HIS A 112 -3.22 -13.18 0.26
C HIS A 112 -2.80 -13.59 1.69
N PHE A 113 -3.27 -12.88 2.72
CA PHE A 113 -3.02 -13.20 4.12
C PHE A 113 -3.49 -14.61 4.49
N GLU A 114 -4.69 -14.99 4.06
CA GLU A 114 -5.23 -16.33 4.26
C GLU A 114 -4.40 -17.40 3.52
N ARG A 115 -4.01 -17.12 2.27
CA ARG A 115 -3.13 -17.99 1.47
C ARG A 115 -1.76 -18.19 2.13
N LYS A 116 -1.23 -17.19 2.81
CA LYS A 116 0.02 -17.27 3.57
C LYS A 116 -0.18 -17.84 5.01
N ASN A 117 -1.30 -18.54 5.26
CA ASN A 117 -1.63 -19.12 6.57
C ASN A 117 -1.64 -18.11 7.72
N GLY A 118 -2.14 -16.92 7.48
CA GLY A 118 -2.25 -15.86 8.46
C GLY A 118 -0.90 -15.18 8.80
N LYS A 119 0.12 -15.35 7.98
CA LYS A 119 1.36 -14.59 8.12
C LYS A 119 1.21 -13.23 7.46
N PHE A 120 1.56 -12.21 8.21
CA PHE A 120 1.58 -10.84 7.75
C PHE A 120 3.02 -10.40 7.53
N ASP A 121 3.34 -10.03 6.30
CA ASP A 121 4.69 -9.61 5.97
C ASP A 121 4.97 -8.26 6.62
N THR A 122 6.10 -8.18 7.32
CA THR A 122 6.63 -6.95 7.90
C THR A 122 8.03 -6.74 7.35
N ALA A 123 8.35 -5.51 6.98
CA ALA A 123 9.68 -5.18 6.52
C ALA A 123 10.67 -5.04 7.70
N ASN A 124 11.49 -4.04 7.71
CA ASN A 124 12.64 -3.92 8.62
C ASN A 124 12.33 -3.17 9.93
N ASN A 125 11.07 -3.03 10.32
CA ASN A 125 10.63 -2.28 11.51
C ASN A 125 11.09 -0.81 11.53
N SER A 126 11.31 -0.20 10.38
CA SER A 126 11.51 1.23 10.29
C SER A 126 10.24 1.98 10.75
N PRO A 127 10.33 3.21 11.23
CA PRO A 127 9.14 3.96 11.66
C PRO A 127 8.04 4.04 10.59
N PHE A 128 8.40 4.12 9.32
CA PHE A 128 7.45 4.17 8.22
C PHE A 128 6.83 2.79 7.91
N ASP A 129 7.59 1.70 8.05
CA ASP A 129 7.04 0.35 7.96
C ASP A 129 6.09 0.05 9.12
N LEU A 130 6.46 0.46 10.33
CA LEU A 130 5.59 0.35 11.50
C LEU A 130 4.29 1.15 11.30
N LEU A 131 4.39 2.36 10.77
CA LEU A 131 3.22 3.18 10.44
C LEU A 131 2.36 2.51 9.36
N ASN A 132 2.98 2.03 8.26
CA ASN A 132 2.27 1.30 7.21
C ASN A 132 1.56 0.07 7.78
N THR A 133 2.25 -0.74 8.59
CA THR A 133 1.66 -1.93 9.21
C THR A 133 0.51 -1.58 10.15
N ALA A 134 0.65 -0.51 10.96
CA ALA A 134 -0.39 -0.07 11.89
C ALA A 134 -1.66 0.38 11.16
N PHE A 135 -1.51 1.05 10.02
CA PHE A 135 -2.62 1.65 9.28
C PHE A 135 -2.97 0.94 7.97
N ALA A 136 -2.32 -0.18 7.64
CA ALA A 136 -2.68 -0.95 6.46
C ALA A 136 -4.12 -1.45 6.55
N ASP A 137 -4.86 -1.31 5.47
CA ASP A 137 -5.97 -2.22 5.20
C ASP A 137 -5.43 -3.54 4.64
N SER A 138 -6.26 -4.41 4.11
CA SER A 138 -5.76 -5.70 3.61
C SER A 138 -4.83 -5.60 2.39
N GLY A 139 -4.77 -4.46 1.70
CA GLY A 139 -3.96 -4.27 0.49
C GLY A 139 -4.43 -5.12 -0.70
N MET A 140 -3.49 -5.44 -1.61
CA MET A 140 -3.74 -6.28 -2.78
C MET A 140 -2.52 -7.12 -3.13
N CYS A 141 -2.71 -8.22 -3.86
CA CYS A 141 -1.64 -9.09 -4.34
C CYS A 141 -1.77 -9.35 -5.83
N ILE A 142 -0.66 -9.19 -6.56
CA ILE A 142 -0.48 -9.68 -7.92
C ILE A 142 0.18 -11.04 -7.83
N VAL A 143 -0.45 -12.06 -8.41
CA VAL A 143 0.07 -13.43 -8.46
C VAL A 143 0.34 -13.78 -9.91
N VAL A 144 1.60 -14.03 -10.25
CA VAL A 144 1.99 -14.56 -11.58
C VAL A 144 2.07 -16.07 -11.48
N GLU A 145 1.29 -16.76 -12.29
CA GLU A 145 1.23 -18.21 -12.31
C GLU A 145 2.54 -18.83 -12.83
N LYS A 146 2.78 -20.09 -12.45
CA LYS A 146 3.96 -20.83 -12.89
C LYS A 146 4.09 -20.87 -14.41
N ASP A 147 5.31 -20.81 -14.92
CA ASP A 147 5.69 -20.86 -16.34
C ASP A 147 5.06 -19.73 -17.19
N THR A 148 4.68 -18.61 -16.56
CA THR A 148 4.09 -17.44 -17.22
C THR A 148 5.12 -16.37 -17.52
N GLN A 149 5.23 -15.95 -18.79
CA GLN A 149 6.05 -14.82 -19.20
C GLN A 149 5.17 -13.60 -19.46
N VAL A 150 5.19 -12.64 -18.55
CA VAL A 150 4.43 -11.39 -18.71
C VAL A 150 5.25 -10.43 -19.58
N GLU A 151 4.90 -10.34 -20.87
CA GLU A 151 5.67 -9.58 -21.87
C GLU A 151 5.52 -8.08 -21.71
N ILE A 152 4.32 -7.61 -21.33
CA ILE A 152 4.02 -6.19 -21.15
C ILE A 152 4.05 -5.87 -19.66
N PRO A 153 4.78 -4.83 -19.22
CA PRO A 153 4.82 -4.45 -17.81
C PRO A 153 3.41 -4.19 -17.26
N ILE A 154 3.14 -4.68 -16.05
CA ILE A 154 1.93 -4.32 -15.31
C ILE A 154 2.18 -2.99 -14.59
N ARG A 155 1.32 -2.02 -14.81
CA ARG A 155 1.38 -0.74 -14.13
C ARG A 155 0.52 -0.77 -12.88
N ILE A 156 1.10 -0.39 -11.73
CA ILE A 156 0.33 -0.06 -10.53
C ILE A 156 0.18 1.46 -10.51
N LEU A 157 -1.06 1.93 -10.62
CA LEU A 157 -1.40 3.34 -10.62
C LEU A 157 -1.96 3.74 -9.25
N PHE A 158 -1.14 4.43 -8.48
CA PHE A 158 -1.54 5.03 -7.22
C PHE A 158 -2.09 6.42 -7.47
N ILE A 159 -3.35 6.65 -7.13
CA ILE A 159 -3.99 7.96 -7.24
C ILE A 159 -4.38 8.42 -5.83
N SER A 160 -3.85 9.55 -5.42
CA SER A 160 -4.26 10.23 -4.19
C SER A 160 -4.97 11.53 -4.52
N ASN A 161 -6.23 11.62 -4.10
CA ASN A 161 -7.05 12.82 -4.26
C ASN A 161 -7.66 13.17 -2.92
N GLY A 162 -7.32 14.35 -2.40
CA GLY A 162 -7.76 14.75 -1.07
C GLY A 162 -8.12 16.22 -0.97
N VAL A 163 -9.37 16.50 -0.65
CA VAL A 163 -9.83 17.84 -0.23
C VAL A 163 -9.30 18.18 1.17
N ARG A 164 -8.89 17.17 1.93
CA ARG A 164 -8.38 17.26 3.31
C ARG A 164 -7.05 16.52 3.42
N SER A 165 -6.26 16.84 4.43
CA SER A 165 -5.05 16.09 4.76
C SER A 165 -5.39 14.63 5.05
N ILE A 166 -5.15 13.76 4.09
CA ILE A 166 -5.38 12.31 4.22
C ILE A 166 -4.05 11.57 4.29
N MET A 167 -4.07 10.46 4.99
CA MET A 167 -2.99 9.49 5.00
C MET A 167 -3.49 8.21 4.33
N VAL A 168 -2.67 7.67 3.44
CA VAL A 168 -2.91 6.40 2.75
C VAL A 168 -1.70 5.49 2.95
N ASN A 169 -1.95 4.24 3.34
CA ASN A 169 -0.91 3.25 3.62
C ASN A 169 -1.17 1.98 2.81
N PRO A 170 -1.10 2.04 1.47
CA PRO A 170 -1.35 0.87 0.64
C PRO A 170 -0.27 -0.19 0.86
N ARG A 171 -0.68 -1.45 0.76
CA ARG A 171 0.23 -2.61 0.72
C ARG A 171 0.02 -3.36 -0.57
N VAL A 172 1.11 -3.63 -1.25
CA VAL A 172 1.13 -4.40 -2.48
C VAL A 172 2.01 -5.62 -2.27
N TYR A 173 1.47 -6.76 -2.62
CA TYR A 173 2.21 -8.02 -2.66
C TYR A 173 2.36 -8.45 -4.11
N ILE A 174 3.53 -8.98 -4.47
CA ILE A 174 3.81 -9.50 -5.80
C ILE A 174 4.44 -10.86 -5.61
N ASP A 175 3.67 -11.91 -5.92
CA ASP A 175 4.13 -13.31 -5.88
C ASP A 175 4.39 -13.78 -7.31
N VAL A 176 5.65 -14.02 -7.67
CA VAL A 176 6.06 -14.54 -8.99
C VAL A 176 6.44 -16.00 -8.83
N ALA A 177 5.62 -16.89 -9.39
CA ALA A 177 5.80 -18.34 -9.28
C ALA A 177 7.00 -18.84 -10.11
N GLU A 178 7.35 -20.10 -9.92
CA GLU A 178 8.50 -20.76 -10.54
C GLU A 178 8.52 -20.58 -12.06
N SER A 179 9.70 -20.25 -12.60
CA SER A 179 9.99 -20.09 -14.04
C SER A 179 9.12 -19.03 -14.74
N SER A 180 8.66 -18.05 -14.01
CA SER A 180 7.83 -16.94 -14.53
C SER A 180 8.58 -15.64 -14.55
N SER A 181 8.11 -14.67 -15.31
CA SER A 181 8.70 -13.34 -15.35
C SER A 181 7.65 -12.24 -15.30
N LEU A 182 7.97 -11.15 -14.60
CA LEU A 182 7.16 -9.95 -14.50
C LEU A 182 8.06 -8.72 -14.50
N THR A 183 7.68 -7.71 -15.26
CA THR A 183 8.13 -6.32 -15.06
C THR A 183 6.95 -5.49 -14.58
N PHE A 184 7.13 -4.70 -13.54
CA PHE A 184 6.07 -3.77 -13.12
C PHE A 184 6.56 -2.33 -13.09
N MET A 185 5.60 -1.41 -13.16
CA MET A 185 5.84 0.02 -13.08
C MET A 185 4.96 0.63 -12.00
N GLU A 186 5.54 1.44 -11.15
CA GLU A 186 4.79 2.30 -10.22
C GLU A 186 4.56 3.66 -10.87
N HIS A 187 3.31 4.12 -10.81
CA HIS A 187 2.93 5.44 -11.28
C HIS A 187 2.13 6.14 -10.19
N HIS A 188 2.70 7.18 -9.63
CA HIS A 188 2.06 8.01 -8.61
C HIS A 188 1.45 9.23 -9.25
N ALA A 189 0.16 9.43 -9.01
CA ALA A 189 -0.61 10.54 -9.53
C ALA A 189 -1.51 11.11 -8.42
N GLY A 190 -1.94 12.35 -8.60
CA GLY A 190 -2.86 12.96 -7.65
C GLY A 190 -3.26 14.35 -8.08
N ASP A 191 -4.40 14.79 -7.56
CA ASP A 191 -4.88 16.15 -7.74
C ASP A 191 -4.34 17.08 -6.64
N ALA A 192 -4.65 18.36 -6.79
CA ALA A 192 -4.34 19.36 -5.77
C ALA A 192 -5.00 18.99 -4.45
N GLY A 193 -4.20 18.86 -3.42
CA GLY A 193 -4.64 18.50 -2.07
C GLY A 193 -3.46 18.19 -1.18
N SER A 194 -3.73 17.96 0.11
CA SER A 194 -2.73 17.52 1.06
C SER A 194 -2.94 16.03 1.33
N PHE A 195 -1.96 15.22 0.98
CA PHE A 195 -1.96 13.80 1.30
C PHE A 195 -0.57 13.33 1.72
N PHE A 196 -0.56 12.30 2.52
CA PHE A 196 0.65 11.56 2.88
C PHE A 196 0.45 10.11 2.44
N GLN A 197 1.24 9.68 1.47
CA GLN A 197 1.27 8.30 1.00
C GLN A 197 2.49 7.59 1.58
N ASN A 198 2.25 6.45 2.22
CA ASN A 198 3.26 5.60 2.82
C ASN A 198 2.97 4.15 2.42
N GLU A 199 3.47 3.76 1.28
CA GLU A 199 3.25 2.43 0.71
C GLU A 199 4.34 1.44 1.10
N SER A 200 3.99 0.16 1.06
CA SER A 200 4.92 -0.95 1.18
C SER A 200 4.66 -1.97 0.08
N VAL A 201 5.71 -2.35 -0.63
CA VAL A 201 5.67 -3.38 -1.67
C VAL A 201 6.50 -4.57 -1.23
N PHE A 202 5.92 -5.76 -1.26
CA PHE A 202 6.55 -7.03 -0.89
C PHE A 202 6.60 -7.94 -2.10
N ILE A 203 7.79 -8.36 -2.50
CA ILE A 203 8.03 -9.18 -3.68
C ILE A 203 8.55 -10.53 -3.25
N SER A 204 7.89 -11.59 -3.69
CA SER A 204 8.27 -12.97 -3.47
C SER A 204 8.56 -13.64 -4.80
N LEU A 205 9.77 -14.17 -4.95
CA LEU A 205 10.20 -14.85 -6.17
C LEU A 205 10.47 -16.32 -5.86
N GLU A 206 9.85 -17.21 -6.62
CA GLU A 206 10.15 -18.64 -6.58
C GLU A 206 11.35 -19.00 -7.47
N ASN A 207 11.69 -20.30 -7.55
CA ASN A 207 12.86 -20.76 -8.31
C ASN A 207 12.79 -20.33 -9.77
N ASN A 208 13.88 -19.80 -10.31
CA ASN A 208 14.01 -19.29 -11.70
C ASN A 208 13.03 -18.16 -12.07
N ALA A 209 12.33 -17.57 -11.09
CA ALA A 209 11.50 -16.40 -11.36
C ALA A 209 12.38 -15.17 -11.68
N GLN A 210 11.88 -14.31 -12.55
CA GLN A 210 12.55 -13.06 -12.98
C GLN A 210 11.64 -11.86 -12.70
N PHE A 211 12.31 -10.74 -12.32
CA PHE A 211 11.59 -9.54 -11.92
C PHE A 211 12.38 -8.28 -12.29
#